data_a9f5e5e96f1df07651f98e3759632f41
#
_entry.id   a9f5e5e96f1df07651f98e3759632f41
#
_cell.length_a   1.000
_cell.length_b   1.000
_cell.length_c   1.000
_cell.angle_alpha   90.00
_cell.angle_beta   90.00
_cell.angle_gamma   90.00
#
_symmetry.space_group_name_H-M   'P 1'
#
loop_
_entity.id
_entity.type
_entity.pdbx_description
1 polymer ?
#
loop_
_entity_poly.entity_id
_entity_poly.type
_entity_poly.pdbx_seq_one_letter_code
_entity_poly.pdbx_strand_id
1 'polypeptide(L)'
;QYGVETGLTPACEKNYTTNLLLDVFKEDEYVEPEEEYTDINLEVVLNALLDEAVKRNLIEDSIVYRDLFDTKLMNCLMPRPAQVQKEFWSRYEKDPQEATDYFYKLSQDSNYIRRYRVEKDQKWTVDSDYGKIDITINLSKPEKDPKAIAAAKLVKSSSYPKCLLCPENEGYAGRVNHPARENHRIIPITINDTPWGFQYSPYVYYNEHCIVFNSCHTPMK
;
A
#
# COMPACT_ATOMS: atom_id res chain seq x y z
N GLN A 1 -18.16 2.55 0.92
CA GLN A 1 -18.46 2.46 2.37
C GLN A 1 -17.19 2.28 3.18
N TYR A 2 -16.36 1.25 2.92
CA TYR A 2 -15.09 1.01 3.66
C TYR A 2 -14.20 2.26 3.80
N GLY A 3 -14.00 3.03 2.73
CA GLY A 3 -13.21 4.25 2.77
C GLY A 3 -13.75 5.30 3.75
N VAL A 4 -15.05 5.41 3.87
CA VAL A 4 -15.71 6.34 4.81
C VAL A 4 -15.60 5.83 6.25
N GLU A 5 -15.83 4.53 6.48
CA GLU A 5 -15.74 3.91 7.81
C GLU A 5 -14.32 3.97 8.40
N THR A 6 -13.31 3.78 7.57
CA THR A 6 -11.91 3.87 7.99
C THR A 6 -11.36 5.29 8.07
N GLY A 7 -12.08 6.26 7.49
CA GLY A 7 -11.64 7.66 7.39
C GLY A 7 -10.63 7.92 6.26
N LEU A 8 -10.39 6.96 5.37
CA LEU A 8 -9.58 7.18 4.15
C LEU A 8 -10.26 8.18 3.22
N THR A 9 -11.59 8.08 3.10
CA THR A 9 -12.41 8.94 2.25
C THR A 9 -13.33 9.77 3.13
N PRO A 10 -13.27 11.11 3.07
CA PRO A 10 -14.28 11.96 3.73
C PRO A 10 -15.67 11.64 3.21
N ALA A 11 -16.68 11.68 4.09
CA ALA A 11 -18.07 11.36 3.70
C ALA A 11 -18.59 12.24 2.55
N CYS A 12 -18.14 13.51 2.49
CA CYS A 12 -18.49 14.42 1.40
C CYS A 12 -17.87 14.05 0.04
N GLU A 13 -16.83 13.18 0.02
CA GLU A 13 -16.18 12.71 -1.20
C GLU A 13 -16.69 11.33 -1.66
N LYS A 14 -17.75 10.78 -1.04
CA LYS A 14 -18.31 9.46 -1.40
C LYS A 14 -18.61 9.35 -2.90
N ASN A 15 -19.32 10.32 -3.47
CA ASN A 15 -19.68 10.30 -4.89
C ASN A 15 -18.45 10.38 -5.80
N TYR A 16 -17.49 11.25 -5.46
CA TYR A 16 -16.24 11.37 -6.22
C TYR A 16 -15.48 10.04 -6.24
N THR A 17 -15.31 9.42 -5.09
CA THR A 17 -14.65 8.11 -4.95
C THR A 17 -15.41 7.02 -5.69
N THR A 18 -16.73 7.00 -5.62
CA THR A 18 -17.58 6.06 -6.39
C THR A 18 -17.32 6.17 -7.88
N ASN A 19 -17.29 7.40 -8.41
CA ASN A 19 -17.03 7.62 -9.83
C ASN A 19 -15.61 7.18 -10.25
N LEU A 20 -14.60 7.34 -9.39
CA LEU A 20 -13.26 6.80 -9.66
C LEU A 20 -13.28 5.26 -9.74
N LEU A 21 -14.02 4.60 -8.85
CA LEU A 21 -14.15 3.14 -8.86
C LEU A 21 -14.90 2.65 -10.10
N LEU A 22 -15.97 3.34 -10.52
CA LEU A 22 -16.68 3.06 -11.77
C LEU A 22 -15.73 3.12 -12.97
N ASP A 23 -14.90 4.18 -13.07
CA ASP A 23 -13.91 4.28 -14.15
C ASP A 23 -12.88 3.13 -14.13
N VAL A 24 -12.43 2.72 -12.94
CA VAL A 24 -11.50 1.59 -12.81
C VAL A 24 -12.11 0.28 -13.34
N PHE A 25 -13.40 0.04 -13.07
CA PHE A 25 -14.13 -1.12 -13.55
C PHE A 25 -14.75 -0.97 -14.95
N LYS A 26 -14.62 0.22 -15.56
CA LYS A 26 -15.24 0.56 -16.84
C LYS A 26 -16.76 0.39 -16.81
N GLU A 27 -17.37 0.86 -15.71
CA GLU A 27 -18.80 0.90 -15.51
C GLU A 27 -19.34 2.30 -15.77
N ASP A 28 -20.46 2.37 -16.46
CA ASP A 28 -21.12 3.64 -16.80
C ASP A 28 -22.18 4.04 -15.76
N GLU A 29 -22.68 3.06 -14.98
CA GLU A 29 -23.79 3.27 -14.05
C GLU A 29 -23.47 2.77 -12.66
N TYR A 30 -23.91 3.52 -11.64
CA TYR A 30 -23.90 3.12 -10.24
C TYR A 30 -25.27 2.54 -9.88
N VAL A 31 -25.27 1.33 -9.34
CA VAL A 31 -26.46 0.70 -8.76
C VAL A 31 -26.36 0.79 -7.25
N GLU A 32 -27.33 1.45 -6.61
CA GLU A 32 -27.37 1.51 -5.16
C GLU A 32 -27.58 0.11 -4.59
N PRO A 33 -26.78 -0.34 -3.63
CA PRO A 33 -26.98 -1.63 -2.99
C PRO A 33 -28.31 -1.66 -2.22
N GLU A 34 -29.00 -2.81 -2.24
CA GLU A 34 -30.25 -3.00 -1.52
C GLU A 34 -30.08 -3.01 0.00
N GLU A 35 -28.87 -3.37 0.48
CA GLU A 35 -28.53 -3.45 1.89
C GLU A 35 -27.28 -2.62 2.21
N GLU A 36 -27.24 -2.02 3.40
CA GLU A 36 -26.02 -1.43 3.92
C GLU A 36 -25.11 -2.51 4.48
N TYR A 37 -23.87 -2.53 3.99
CA TYR A 37 -22.84 -3.42 4.51
C TYR A 37 -22.14 -2.76 5.69
N THR A 38 -22.08 -3.47 6.84
CA THR A 38 -21.32 -3.07 8.03
C THR A 38 -20.18 -4.06 8.27
N ASP A 39 -19.16 -3.64 9.02
CA ASP A 39 -18.00 -4.49 9.37
C ASP A 39 -17.33 -5.15 8.16
N ILE A 40 -17.01 -4.36 7.16
CA ILE A 40 -16.46 -4.83 5.89
C ILE A 40 -15.09 -5.48 6.12
N ASN A 41 -15.00 -6.78 5.86
CA ASN A 41 -13.71 -7.45 5.76
C ASN A 41 -13.03 -7.11 4.43
N LEU A 42 -11.99 -6.29 4.50
CA LEU A 42 -11.28 -5.78 3.32
C LEU A 42 -10.72 -6.90 2.44
N GLU A 43 -10.13 -7.96 3.02
CA GLU A 43 -9.60 -9.10 2.25
C GLU A 43 -10.68 -9.77 1.40
N VAL A 44 -11.85 -10.03 2.01
CA VAL A 44 -12.97 -10.67 1.32
C VAL A 44 -13.48 -9.81 0.17
N VAL A 45 -13.69 -8.52 0.41
CA VAL A 45 -14.20 -7.60 -0.62
C VAL A 45 -13.17 -7.40 -1.74
N LEU A 46 -11.89 -7.20 -1.42
CA LEU A 46 -10.85 -7.06 -2.43
C LEU A 46 -10.72 -8.32 -3.29
N ASN A 47 -10.71 -9.51 -2.68
CA ASN A 47 -10.64 -10.74 -3.45
C ASN A 47 -11.83 -10.88 -4.40
N ALA A 48 -13.06 -10.58 -3.96
CA ALA A 48 -14.24 -10.62 -4.82
C ALA A 48 -14.13 -9.61 -5.99
N LEU A 49 -13.65 -8.40 -5.74
CA LEU A 49 -13.42 -7.38 -6.76
C LEU A 49 -12.34 -7.79 -7.76
N LEU A 50 -11.26 -8.41 -7.29
CA LEU A 50 -10.18 -8.91 -8.13
C LEU A 50 -10.63 -10.08 -8.99
N ASP A 51 -11.46 -11.00 -8.45
CA ASP A 51 -12.05 -12.10 -9.21
C ASP A 51 -12.99 -11.59 -10.30
N GLU A 52 -13.78 -10.57 -10.00
CA GLU A 52 -14.64 -9.93 -11.01
C GLU A 52 -13.81 -9.20 -12.08
N ALA A 53 -12.71 -8.54 -11.71
CA ALA A 53 -11.81 -7.90 -12.67
C ALA A 53 -11.15 -8.92 -13.62
N VAL A 54 -10.76 -10.10 -13.11
CA VAL A 54 -10.25 -11.21 -13.93
C VAL A 54 -11.35 -11.74 -14.87
N LYS A 55 -12.54 -12.02 -14.34
CA LYS A 55 -13.70 -12.52 -15.11
C LYS A 55 -14.08 -11.59 -16.26
N ARG A 56 -13.95 -10.27 -16.05
CA ARG A 56 -14.20 -9.23 -17.06
C ARG A 56 -13.03 -9.00 -18.01
N ASN A 57 -11.92 -9.72 -17.86
CA ASN A 57 -10.69 -9.52 -18.61
C ASN A 57 -10.08 -8.10 -18.46
N LEU A 58 -10.30 -7.44 -17.34
CA LEU A 58 -9.64 -6.17 -17.02
C LEU A 58 -8.18 -6.37 -16.60
N ILE A 59 -7.88 -7.53 -16.02
CA ILE A 59 -6.54 -7.97 -15.64
C ILE A 59 -6.33 -9.44 -15.95
N GLU A 60 -5.07 -9.84 -16.13
CA GLU A 60 -4.67 -11.25 -16.17
C GLU A 60 -4.71 -11.87 -14.77
N ASP A 61 -5.06 -13.17 -14.70
CA ASP A 61 -5.07 -13.90 -13.42
C ASP A 61 -3.67 -14.29 -12.98
N SER A 62 -2.97 -13.36 -12.37
CA SER A 62 -1.70 -13.60 -11.69
C SER A 62 -1.58 -12.70 -10.46
N ILE A 63 -0.79 -13.13 -9.47
CA ILE A 63 -0.56 -12.37 -8.23
C ILE A 63 -0.08 -10.94 -8.52
N VAL A 64 0.78 -10.77 -9.53
CA VAL A 64 1.32 -9.45 -9.88
C VAL A 64 0.23 -8.52 -10.40
N TYR A 65 -0.58 -8.96 -11.35
CA TYR A 65 -1.66 -8.13 -11.90
C TYR A 65 -2.76 -7.87 -10.88
N ARG A 66 -3.08 -8.86 -10.03
CA ARG A 66 -4.00 -8.68 -8.89
C ARG A 66 -3.46 -7.63 -7.91
N ASP A 67 -2.16 -7.67 -7.56
CA ASP A 67 -1.54 -6.69 -6.67
C ASP A 67 -1.47 -5.28 -7.28
N LEU A 68 -1.27 -5.15 -8.60
CA LEU A 68 -1.33 -3.87 -9.29
C LEU A 68 -2.75 -3.29 -9.25
N PHE A 69 -3.76 -4.11 -9.52
CA PHE A 69 -5.16 -3.66 -9.56
C PHE A 69 -5.71 -3.34 -8.17
N ASP A 70 -5.39 -4.15 -7.16
CA ASP A 70 -5.69 -3.89 -5.76
C ASP A 70 -5.19 -2.50 -5.33
N THR A 71 -3.93 -2.20 -5.63
CA THR A 71 -3.32 -0.91 -5.30
C THR A 71 -4.05 0.24 -5.98
N LYS A 72 -4.49 0.04 -7.23
CA LYS A 72 -5.28 1.02 -7.98
C LYS A 72 -6.67 1.24 -7.36
N LEU A 73 -7.36 0.17 -6.94
CA LEU A 73 -8.64 0.27 -6.23
C LEU A 73 -8.48 1.08 -4.94
N MET A 74 -7.48 0.75 -4.14
CA MET A 74 -7.23 1.45 -2.88
C MET A 74 -6.85 2.92 -3.09
N ASN A 75 -6.17 3.26 -4.18
CA ASN A 75 -5.85 4.66 -4.51
C ASN A 75 -7.11 5.52 -4.71
N CYS A 76 -8.21 4.95 -5.18
CA CYS A 76 -9.48 5.68 -5.31
C CYS A 76 -10.02 6.17 -3.95
N LEU A 77 -9.69 5.47 -2.87
CA LEU A 77 -10.13 5.79 -1.52
C LEU A 77 -9.16 6.71 -0.77
N MET A 78 -7.91 6.81 -1.25
CA MET A 78 -6.82 7.46 -0.53
C MET A 78 -6.90 8.99 -0.54
N PRO A 79 -6.63 9.64 0.61
CA PRO A 79 -6.38 11.07 0.63
C PRO A 79 -5.11 11.41 -0.17
N ARG A 80 -5.09 12.61 -0.74
CA ARG A 80 -3.92 13.09 -1.48
C ARG A 80 -2.71 13.30 -0.57
N PRO A 81 -1.46 13.20 -1.11
CA PRO A 81 -0.24 13.38 -0.31
C PRO A 81 -0.26 14.63 0.57
N ALA A 82 -0.66 15.78 0.00
CA ALA A 82 -0.71 17.03 0.75
C ALA A 82 -1.70 17.00 1.93
N GLN A 83 -2.81 16.27 1.81
CA GLN A 83 -3.78 16.12 2.89
C GLN A 83 -3.20 15.25 4.02
N VAL A 84 -2.55 14.14 3.65
CA VAL A 84 -1.89 13.25 4.61
C VAL A 84 -0.77 13.96 5.37
N GLN A 85 0.08 14.70 4.65
CA GLN A 85 1.17 15.48 5.25
C GLN A 85 0.65 16.55 6.20
N LYS A 86 -0.38 17.29 5.79
CA LYS A 86 -1.01 18.31 6.65
C LYS A 86 -1.58 17.71 7.93
N GLU A 87 -2.29 16.59 7.82
CA GLU A 87 -2.87 15.90 8.96
C GLU A 87 -1.79 15.33 9.89
N PHE A 88 -0.75 14.70 9.32
CA PHE A 88 0.38 14.20 10.08
C PHE A 88 1.04 15.28 10.91
N TRP A 89 1.41 16.41 10.31
CA TRP A 89 2.09 17.50 11.00
C TRP A 89 1.20 18.21 12.01
N SER A 90 -0.11 18.36 11.71
CA SER A 90 -1.08 18.91 12.67
C SER A 90 -1.23 18.05 13.92
N ARG A 91 -1.11 16.73 13.81
CA ARG A 91 -1.08 15.82 14.96
C ARG A 91 0.25 15.84 15.66
N TYR A 92 1.34 15.88 14.91
CA TYR A 92 2.69 15.90 15.45
C TYR A 92 2.94 17.11 16.36
N GLU A 93 2.38 18.27 16.05
CA GLU A 93 2.45 19.46 16.89
C GLU A 93 1.78 19.28 18.26
N LYS A 94 0.82 18.37 18.38
CA LYS A 94 0.12 18.07 19.64
C LYS A 94 0.80 16.93 20.37
N ASP A 95 0.97 15.82 19.68
CA ASP A 95 1.62 14.60 20.17
C ASP A 95 2.24 13.83 18.99
N PRO A 96 3.59 13.64 18.98
CA PRO A 96 4.27 12.84 17.96
C PRO A 96 3.72 11.41 17.82
N GLN A 97 3.26 10.80 18.93
CA GLN A 97 2.66 9.46 18.91
C GLN A 97 1.36 9.44 18.10
N GLU A 98 0.48 10.43 18.30
CA GLU A 98 -0.77 10.53 17.52
C GLU A 98 -0.51 10.65 16.02
N ALA A 99 0.58 11.31 15.62
CA ALA A 99 0.94 11.43 14.21
C ALA A 99 1.42 10.11 13.63
N THR A 100 2.28 9.38 14.34
CA THR A 100 2.77 8.07 13.88
C THR A 100 1.67 7.02 13.88
N ASP A 101 0.80 6.99 14.88
CA ASP A 101 -0.37 6.10 14.95
C ASP A 101 -1.33 6.35 13.79
N TYR A 102 -1.64 7.62 13.50
CA TYR A 102 -2.44 8.00 12.34
C TYR A 102 -1.84 7.47 11.04
N PHE A 103 -0.54 7.68 10.83
CA PHE A 103 0.13 7.30 9.59
C PHE A 103 0.29 5.78 9.45
N TYR A 104 0.49 5.08 10.58
CA TYR A 104 0.50 3.62 10.61
C TYR A 104 -0.88 3.04 10.29
N LYS A 105 -1.93 3.57 10.93
CA LYS A 105 -3.32 3.18 10.64
C LYS A 105 -3.67 3.43 9.17
N LEU A 106 -3.34 4.59 8.62
CA LEU A 106 -3.55 4.90 7.20
C LEU A 106 -2.83 3.91 6.29
N SER A 107 -1.59 3.53 6.63
CA SER A 107 -0.81 2.54 5.86
C SER A 107 -1.42 1.13 5.90
N GLN A 108 -2.12 0.79 6.98
CA GLN A 108 -2.87 -0.48 7.12
C GLN A 108 -4.21 -0.43 6.39
N ASP A 109 -5.00 0.62 6.63
CA ASP A 109 -6.35 0.74 6.06
C ASP A 109 -6.33 0.92 4.54
N SER A 110 -5.26 1.53 4.01
CA SER A 110 -5.01 1.62 2.56
C SER A 110 -4.55 0.32 1.91
N ASN A 111 -4.45 -0.76 2.66
CA ASN A 111 -3.87 -2.03 2.20
C ASN A 111 -2.42 -1.91 1.66
N TYR A 112 -1.73 -0.81 1.99
CA TYR A 112 -0.29 -0.71 1.72
C TYR A 112 0.48 -1.71 2.58
N ILE A 113 0.14 -1.80 3.88
CA ILE A 113 0.50 -2.91 4.76
C ILE A 113 -0.64 -3.91 4.72
N ARG A 114 -0.46 -5.02 3.99
CA ARG A 114 -1.47 -6.06 3.84
C ARG A 114 -1.56 -6.91 5.10
N ARG A 115 -2.37 -6.46 6.09
CA ARG A 115 -2.52 -7.10 7.42
C ARG A 115 -2.75 -8.60 7.31
N TYR A 116 -3.67 -9.03 6.47
CA TYR A 116 -4.01 -10.44 6.27
C TYR A 116 -2.85 -11.30 5.72
N ARG A 117 -1.88 -10.70 5.04
CA ARG A 117 -0.63 -11.39 4.65
C ARG A 117 0.36 -11.42 5.81
N VAL A 118 0.49 -10.32 6.56
CA VAL A 118 1.37 -10.21 7.73
C VAL A 118 0.95 -11.16 8.84
N GLU A 119 -0.35 -11.35 9.06
CA GLU A 119 -0.91 -12.29 10.04
C GLU A 119 -0.55 -13.76 9.75
N LYS A 120 -0.21 -14.08 8.50
CA LYS A 120 0.26 -15.42 8.09
C LYS A 120 1.75 -15.64 8.35
N ASP A 121 2.51 -14.57 8.68
CA ASP A 121 3.93 -14.67 8.98
C ASP A 121 4.16 -15.55 10.22
N GLN A 122 5.10 -16.49 10.11
CA GLN A 122 5.47 -17.34 11.23
C GLN A 122 6.65 -16.72 11.97
N LYS A 123 6.53 -16.57 13.29
CA LYS A 123 7.57 -15.95 14.13
C LYS A 123 7.84 -16.83 15.36
N TRP A 124 9.12 -17.03 15.67
CA TRP A 124 9.55 -17.70 16.89
C TRP A 124 10.94 -17.23 17.32
N THR A 125 11.29 -17.50 18.56
CA THR A 125 12.59 -17.15 19.13
C THR A 125 13.39 -18.41 19.44
N VAL A 126 14.69 -18.40 19.19
CA VAL A 126 15.63 -19.46 19.49
C VAL A 126 16.74 -18.92 20.39
N ASP A 127 17.07 -19.65 21.44
CA ASP A 127 18.22 -19.32 22.27
C ASP A 127 19.52 -19.75 21.56
N SER A 128 20.54 -18.90 21.62
CA SER A 128 21.87 -19.13 21.07
C SER A 128 22.93 -18.66 22.04
N ASP A 129 24.21 -19.03 21.79
CA ASP A 129 25.35 -18.57 22.59
C ASP A 129 25.54 -17.04 22.57
N TYR A 130 24.90 -16.35 21.63
CA TYR A 130 24.94 -14.88 21.47
C TYR A 130 23.67 -14.19 21.98
N GLY A 131 22.75 -14.91 22.63
CA GLY A 131 21.45 -14.42 23.10
C GLY A 131 20.28 -14.95 22.29
N LYS A 132 19.11 -14.36 22.45
CA LYS A 132 17.89 -14.74 21.74
C LYS A 132 17.92 -14.22 20.30
N ILE A 133 17.58 -15.11 19.38
CA ILE A 133 17.46 -14.79 17.94
C ILE A 133 16.00 -14.94 17.54
N ASP A 134 15.42 -13.84 17.03
CA ASP A 134 14.09 -13.86 16.46
C ASP A 134 14.15 -14.35 15.01
N ILE A 135 13.35 -15.36 14.70
CA ILE A 135 13.25 -15.96 13.37
C ILE A 135 11.86 -15.68 12.82
N THR A 136 11.80 -15.24 11.57
CA THR A 136 10.54 -14.96 10.87
C THR A 136 10.53 -15.63 9.50
N ILE A 137 9.48 -16.40 9.20
CA ILE A 137 9.14 -16.76 7.83
C ILE A 137 8.14 -15.72 7.35
N ASN A 138 8.61 -14.84 6.48
CA ASN A 138 7.81 -13.73 5.98
C ASN A 138 6.96 -14.18 4.78
N LEU A 139 5.71 -14.56 5.04
CA LEU A 139 4.73 -14.95 4.03
C LEU A 139 3.99 -13.75 3.43
N SER A 140 4.14 -12.57 4.02
CA SER A 140 3.59 -11.31 3.49
C SER A 140 4.30 -10.84 2.23
N LYS A 141 5.56 -11.26 2.03
CA LYS A 141 6.31 -11.00 0.81
C LYS A 141 5.89 -12.01 -0.26
N PRO A 142 5.28 -11.55 -1.38
CA PRO A 142 4.84 -12.47 -2.43
C PRO A 142 6.02 -13.28 -2.97
N GLU A 143 5.83 -14.58 -3.09
CA GLU A 143 6.79 -15.42 -3.80
C GLU A 143 6.92 -14.98 -5.25
N LYS A 144 8.10 -15.14 -5.81
CA LYS A 144 8.32 -14.83 -7.21
C LYS A 144 7.59 -15.87 -8.07
N ASP A 145 6.41 -15.50 -8.57
CA ASP A 145 5.68 -16.30 -9.55
C ASP A 145 6.55 -16.54 -10.79
N PRO A 146 6.76 -17.79 -11.23
CA PRO A 146 7.51 -18.11 -12.44
C PRO A 146 7.00 -17.39 -13.69
N LYS A 147 5.67 -17.20 -13.81
CA LYS A 147 5.05 -16.45 -14.91
C LYS A 147 5.43 -14.98 -14.85
N ALA A 148 5.40 -14.38 -13.66
CA ALA A 148 5.82 -13.00 -13.46
C ALA A 148 7.31 -12.79 -13.73
N ILE A 149 8.17 -13.75 -13.38
CA ILE A 149 9.60 -13.71 -13.71
C ILE A 149 9.80 -13.75 -15.23
N ALA A 150 9.07 -14.62 -15.94
CA ALA A 150 9.15 -14.73 -17.39
C ALA A 150 8.65 -13.43 -18.07
N ALA A 151 7.50 -12.91 -17.64
CA ALA A 151 6.95 -11.64 -18.13
C ALA A 151 7.90 -10.46 -17.84
N ALA A 152 8.50 -10.39 -16.66
CA ALA A 152 9.43 -9.33 -16.28
C ALA A 152 10.69 -9.29 -17.18
N LYS A 153 11.14 -10.42 -17.71
CA LYS A 153 12.27 -10.49 -18.65
C LYS A 153 11.94 -9.86 -20.01
N LEU A 154 10.68 -9.82 -20.39
CA LEU A 154 10.22 -9.24 -21.65
C LEU A 154 9.92 -7.74 -21.54
N VAL A 155 9.83 -7.22 -20.32
CA VAL A 155 9.53 -5.80 -20.08
C VAL A 155 10.78 -4.96 -20.36
N LYS A 156 10.60 -3.90 -21.15
CA LYS A 156 11.67 -2.92 -21.42
C LYS A 156 12.21 -2.35 -20.11
N SER A 157 13.52 -2.27 -20.00
CA SER A 157 14.18 -1.62 -18.88
C SER A 157 13.72 -0.17 -18.74
N SER A 158 13.43 0.25 -17.51
CA SER A 158 13.04 1.61 -17.18
C SER A 158 13.82 2.07 -15.95
N SER A 159 14.34 3.29 -16.01
CA SER A 159 15.03 3.93 -14.89
C SER A 159 14.08 4.69 -13.95
N TYR A 160 12.75 4.56 -14.15
CA TYR A 160 11.75 5.24 -13.34
C TYR A 160 10.73 4.23 -12.76
N PRO A 161 10.47 4.26 -11.45
CA PRO A 161 11.27 4.94 -10.41
C PRO A 161 12.70 4.41 -10.37
N LYS A 162 13.65 5.21 -9.88
CA LYS A 162 15.09 4.82 -9.85
C LYS A 162 15.35 3.61 -8.97
N CYS A 163 14.67 3.50 -7.84
CA CYS A 163 14.71 2.33 -6.95
C CYS A 163 13.41 2.23 -6.14
N LEU A 164 13.28 1.17 -5.32
CA LEU A 164 12.08 0.90 -4.52
C LEU A 164 11.83 1.91 -3.38
N LEU A 165 12.83 2.73 -3.03
CA LEU A 165 12.77 3.71 -1.94
C LEU A 165 12.77 5.16 -2.43
N CYS A 166 12.88 5.41 -3.74
CA CYS A 166 12.85 6.78 -4.24
C CYS A 166 11.46 7.43 -4.08
N PRO A 167 11.38 8.75 -3.85
CA PRO A 167 10.11 9.47 -3.74
C PRO A 167 9.19 9.30 -4.96
N GLU A 168 9.73 9.02 -6.13
CA GLU A 168 8.97 8.75 -7.36
C GLU A 168 8.04 7.53 -7.24
N ASN A 169 8.19 6.72 -6.19
CA ASN A 169 7.26 5.61 -5.93
C ASN A 169 5.89 6.09 -5.42
N GLU A 170 5.81 7.22 -4.73
CA GLU A 170 4.52 7.71 -4.23
C GLU A 170 3.52 7.93 -5.37
N GLY A 171 2.42 7.19 -5.35
CA GLY A 171 1.41 7.24 -6.41
C GLY A 171 1.76 6.50 -7.70
N TYR A 172 2.88 5.75 -7.74
CA TYR A 172 3.28 5.02 -8.93
C TYR A 172 2.40 3.79 -9.18
N ALA A 173 1.85 3.68 -10.39
CA ALA A 173 0.92 2.61 -10.76
C ALA A 173 1.56 1.20 -10.81
N GLY A 174 2.89 1.14 -10.83
CA GLY A 174 3.59 -0.13 -10.92
C GLY A 174 3.66 -0.71 -12.33
N ARG A 175 4.32 -1.84 -12.44
CA ARG A 175 4.45 -2.69 -13.62
C ARG A 175 4.92 -4.07 -13.20
N VAL A 176 4.91 -5.03 -14.09
CA VAL A 176 5.24 -6.45 -13.79
C VAL A 176 6.57 -6.63 -13.04
N ASN A 177 7.56 -5.79 -13.29
CA ASN A 177 8.89 -5.84 -12.65
C ASN A 177 9.14 -4.73 -11.62
N HIS A 178 8.12 -3.95 -11.25
CA HIS A 178 8.22 -2.93 -10.22
C HIS A 178 6.85 -2.79 -9.51
N PRO A 179 6.79 -2.92 -8.18
CA PRO A 179 5.53 -2.93 -7.46
C PRO A 179 4.75 -1.61 -7.61
N ALA A 180 3.44 -1.71 -7.61
CA ALA A 180 2.57 -0.54 -7.50
C ALA A 180 2.69 0.11 -6.12
N ARG A 181 2.53 1.43 -6.09
CA ARG A 181 2.62 2.27 -4.89
C ARG A 181 1.57 3.39 -4.91
N GLU A 182 0.45 3.17 -5.60
CA GLU A 182 -0.63 4.17 -5.68
C GLU A 182 -1.27 4.46 -4.33
N ASN A 183 -1.34 3.44 -3.46
CA ASN A 183 -1.82 3.53 -2.08
C ASN A 183 -0.72 3.84 -1.06
N HIS A 184 0.49 4.17 -1.50
CA HIS A 184 1.61 4.56 -0.66
C HIS A 184 1.65 6.08 -0.46
N ARG A 185 2.04 6.52 0.75
CA ARG A 185 2.30 7.93 1.08
C ARG A 185 3.63 8.06 1.79
N ILE A 186 4.24 9.22 1.63
CA ILE A 186 5.54 9.56 2.21
C ILE A 186 5.38 10.84 3.01
N ILE A 187 5.90 10.85 4.23
CA ILE A 187 6.00 12.06 5.05
C ILE A 187 7.38 12.67 4.81
N PRO A 188 7.47 13.86 4.22
CA PRO A 188 8.73 14.56 4.08
C PRO A 188 9.20 15.05 5.44
N ILE A 189 10.45 14.78 5.76
CA ILE A 189 11.12 15.22 6.98
C ILE A 189 12.47 15.85 6.65
N THR A 190 13.03 16.64 7.57
CA THR A 190 14.35 17.25 7.41
C THR A 190 15.27 16.72 8.49
N ILE A 191 16.44 16.20 8.08
CA ILE A 191 17.49 15.75 9.01
C ILE A 191 18.78 16.43 8.60
N ASN A 192 19.39 17.21 9.52
CA ASN A 192 20.61 17.97 9.29
C ASN A 192 20.53 18.81 7.98
N ASP A 193 19.47 19.60 7.86
CA ASP A 193 19.18 20.46 6.70
C ASP A 193 19.09 19.73 5.35
N THR A 194 18.95 18.43 5.39
CA THR A 194 18.81 17.57 4.20
C THR A 194 17.41 16.99 4.13
N PRO A 195 16.78 16.91 2.92
CA PRO A 195 15.45 16.35 2.77
C PRO A 195 15.49 14.81 2.83
N TRP A 196 14.61 14.25 3.66
CA TRP A 196 14.39 12.82 3.83
C TRP A 196 12.92 12.48 3.70
N GLY A 197 12.63 11.21 3.44
CA GLY A 197 11.28 10.66 3.49
C GLY A 197 11.14 9.68 4.65
N PHE A 198 9.97 9.70 5.27
CA PHE A 198 9.54 8.72 6.26
C PHE A 198 8.35 7.94 5.71
N GLN A 199 8.40 6.62 5.79
CA GLN A 199 7.33 5.71 5.40
C GLN A 199 7.33 4.45 6.25
N TYR A 200 6.18 3.78 6.38
CA TYR A 200 6.15 2.42 6.89
C TYR A 200 6.56 1.42 5.82
N SER A 201 7.09 0.28 6.26
CA SER A 201 7.44 -0.82 5.35
C SER A 201 6.21 -1.70 5.07
N PRO A 202 5.92 -2.05 3.81
CA PRO A 202 4.88 -3.04 3.51
C PRO A 202 5.30 -4.47 3.89
N TYR A 203 6.58 -4.67 4.21
CA TYR A 203 7.13 -5.95 4.68
C TYR A 203 7.49 -5.82 6.15
N VAL A 204 6.60 -6.30 7.01
CA VAL A 204 6.65 -6.05 8.44
C VAL A 204 7.46 -7.14 9.12
N TYR A 205 8.67 -6.82 9.58
CA TYR A 205 9.46 -7.68 10.48
C TYR A 205 9.07 -7.47 11.94
N TYR A 206 8.85 -6.20 12.32
CA TYR A 206 8.39 -5.75 13.64
C TYR A 206 7.14 -4.90 13.45
N ASN A 207 6.34 -4.78 14.50
CA ASN A 207 5.25 -3.81 14.50
C ASN A 207 5.81 -2.41 14.21
N GLU A 208 5.08 -1.66 13.40
CA GLU A 208 5.46 -0.28 13.05
C GLU A 208 6.84 -0.16 12.38
N HIS A 209 7.30 -1.23 11.71
CA HIS A 209 8.55 -1.20 10.96
C HIS A 209 8.53 -0.07 9.92
N CYS A 210 9.38 0.92 10.12
CA CYS A 210 9.44 2.10 9.27
C CYS A 210 10.78 2.22 8.54
N ILE A 211 10.82 3.08 7.54
CA ILE A 211 11.99 3.37 6.73
C ILE A 211 12.14 4.88 6.65
N VAL A 212 13.32 5.37 7.05
CA VAL A 212 13.74 6.75 6.82
C VAL A 212 14.82 6.73 5.74
N PHE A 213 14.58 7.44 4.66
CA PHE A 213 15.45 7.40 3.48
C PHE A 213 15.74 8.79 2.95
N ASN A 214 16.93 8.98 2.36
CA ASN A 214 17.30 10.24 1.73
C ASN A 214 16.43 10.48 0.48
N SER A 215 15.85 11.66 0.35
CA SER A 215 15.00 12.01 -0.80
C SER A 215 15.78 12.10 -2.12
N CYS A 216 17.10 12.29 -2.05
CA CYS A 216 17.98 12.23 -3.21
C CYS A 216 18.43 10.79 -3.43
N HIS A 217 18.26 10.27 -4.64
CA HIS A 217 18.75 8.93 -4.97
C HIS A 217 20.27 8.88 -4.85
N THR A 218 20.75 8.13 -3.86
CA THR A 218 22.18 7.93 -3.60
C THR A 218 22.49 6.46 -3.76
N PRO A 219 23.18 6.05 -4.84
CA PRO A 219 23.57 4.66 -5.03
C PRO A 219 24.49 4.20 -3.90
N MET A 220 24.23 3.01 -3.37
CA MET A 220 25.20 2.36 -2.49
C MET A 220 26.45 2.00 -3.31
N LYS A 221 27.60 2.40 -2.79
CA LYS A 221 28.90 2.06 -3.39
C LYS A 221 29.43 0.78 -2.79
#